data_208637e8dc2511d6f2ccd2ed1c3ad918
#
_entry.id   208637e8dc2511d6f2ccd2ed1c3ad918
#
_cell.length_a   1.000
_cell.length_b   1.000
_cell.length_c   1.000
_cell.angle_alpha   90.00
_cell.angle_beta   90.00
_cell.angle_gamma   90.00
#
_symmetry.space_group_name_H-M   'P 1'
#
loop_
_entity.id
_entity.type
_entity.pdbx_description
1 polymer ?
#
loop_
_entity_poly.entity_id
_entity_poly.type
_entity_poly.pdbx_seq_one_letter_code
_entity_poly.pdbx_strand_id
1 'polypeptide(L)'
;MLRAALALAAGAMLLALTACGAPGEDALDELREDMTAADGVTVRAAVNSTAGGEYAEYELECTRSGGEYGVTVLAPAEVAGVTATLDLDGGTLGYDGLALAFASPGGVTPITALPELLRALESAYAALSWTEGESTFVSLEVTDSLTMTVELGGDGSPVWAELLEDGAASAQCEISQFTID
;
A
#
# COMPACT_ATOMS: atom_id res chain seq x y z
N MET A 1 53.45 -20.36 3.43
CA MET A 1 52.85 -19.09 2.99
C MET A 1 51.61 -19.27 2.08
N LEU A 2 51.54 -20.28 1.21
CA LEU A 2 50.40 -20.50 0.31
C LEU A 2 49.08 -20.85 1.03
N ARG A 3 49.15 -21.55 2.17
CA ARG A 3 47.94 -21.94 2.95
C ARG A 3 47.31 -20.78 3.72
N ALA A 4 48.06 -19.76 4.10
CA ALA A 4 47.52 -18.57 4.76
C ALA A 4 46.82 -17.63 3.78
N ALA A 5 47.30 -17.54 2.53
CA ALA A 5 46.67 -16.72 1.50
C ALA A 5 45.33 -17.30 1.04
N LEU A 6 45.14 -18.63 0.99
CA LEU A 6 43.88 -19.27 0.66
C LEU A 6 42.79 -19.06 1.74
N ALA A 7 43.19 -19.04 3.02
CA ALA A 7 42.26 -18.82 4.13
C ALA A 7 41.73 -17.38 4.16
N LEU A 8 42.57 -16.39 3.79
CA LEU A 8 42.14 -14.97 3.69
C LEU A 8 41.19 -14.71 2.50
N ALA A 9 41.43 -15.39 1.37
CA ALA A 9 40.56 -15.26 0.19
C ALA A 9 39.16 -15.89 0.42
N ALA A 10 39.09 -17.01 1.14
CA ALA A 10 37.84 -17.64 1.49
C ALA A 10 37.02 -16.82 2.52
N GLY A 11 37.69 -16.16 3.46
CA GLY A 11 37.05 -15.28 4.44
C GLY A 11 36.48 -14.00 3.83
N ALA A 12 37.16 -13.43 2.83
CA ALA A 12 36.68 -12.24 2.11
C ALA A 12 35.47 -12.54 1.22
N MET A 13 35.38 -13.77 0.67
CA MET A 13 34.25 -14.17 -0.17
C MET A 13 32.95 -14.44 0.63
N LEU A 14 33.10 -14.85 1.90
CA LEU A 14 31.97 -15.07 2.81
C LEU A 14 31.37 -13.77 3.36
N LEU A 15 32.15 -12.68 3.43
CA LEU A 15 31.68 -11.37 3.88
C LEU A 15 30.93 -10.59 2.77
N ALA A 16 31.09 -10.96 1.49
CA ALA A 16 30.38 -10.35 0.38
C ALA A 16 28.94 -10.87 0.18
N LEU A 17 28.54 -11.94 0.90
CA LEU A 17 27.21 -12.55 0.79
C LEU A 17 26.19 -12.00 1.80
N THR A 18 26.58 -11.06 2.68
CA THR A 18 25.70 -10.53 3.73
C THR A 18 25.16 -9.12 3.44
N ALA A 19 25.32 -8.60 2.21
CA ALA A 19 24.86 -7.28 1.84
C ALA A 19 23.86 -7.31 0.66
N CYS A 20 22.91 -8.26 0.66
CA CYS A 20 21.77 -8.21 -0.22
C CYS A 20 20.50 -8.12 0.66
N GLY A 21 20.11 -6.92 1.05
CA GLY A 21 18.70 -6.60 1.24
C GLY A 21 17.99 -6.89 -0.10
N ALA A 22 16.80 -7.43 -0.07
CA ALA A 22 16.04 -7.60 -1.31
C ALA A 22 15.72 -6.20 -1.86
N PRO A 23 15.94 -5.91 -3.16
CA PRO A 23 15.83 -4.55 -3.71
C PRO A 23 14.51 -3.83 -3.38
N GLY A 24 13.45 -4.59 -3.14
CA GLY A 24 12.15 -4.04 -2.78
C GLY A 24 12.01 -3.66 -1.30
N GLU A 25 12.77 -4.27 -0.42
CA GLU A 25 12.76 -3.92 1.01
C GLU A 25 13.40 -2.54 1.22
N ASP A 26 14.54 -2.27 0.56
CA ASP A 26 15.22 -0.96 0.65
C ASP A 26 14.32 0.17 0.12
N ALA A 27 13.64 -0.04 -1.03
CA ALA A 27 12.74 0.96 -1.61
C ALA A 27 11.49 1.20 -0.74
N LEU A 28 10.95 0.15 -0.13
CA LEU A 28 9.82 0.26 0.80
C LEU A 28 10.23 1.00 2.08
N ASP A 29 11.42 0.73 2.61
CA ASP A 29 11.91 1.38 3.83
C ASP A 29 12.16 2.87 3.60
N GLU A 30 12.71 3.28 2.44
CA GLU A 30 12.84 4.69 2.05
C GLU A 30 11.47 5.37 1.93
N LEU A 31 10.50 4.73 1.27
CA LEU A 31 9.13 5.22 1.18
C LEU A 31 8.50 5.42 2.57
N ARG A 32 8.71 4.48 3.50
CA ARG A 32 8.23 4.56 4.88
C ARG A 32 8.84 5.71 5.68
N GLU A 33 10.13 5.95 5.51
CA GLU A 33 10.82 7.07 6.14
C GLU A 33 10.22 8.39 5.66
N ASP A 34 10.00 8.55 4.35
CA ASP A 34 9.39 9.73 3.75
C ASP A 34 7.95 9.91 4.21
N MET A 35 7.13 8.86 4.20
CA MET A 35 5.74 8.91 4.67
C MET A 35 5.64 9.26 6.17
N THR A 36 6.59 8.78 6.99
CA THR A 36 6.63 9.05 8.44
C THR A 36 7.06 10.47 8.74
N ALA A 37 7.95 11.04 7.93
CA ALA A 37 8.46 12.41 8.09
C ALA A 37 7.45 13.46 7.62
N ALA A 38 6.47 13.07 6.81
CA ALA A 38 5.51 13.95 6.15
C ALA A 38 4.32 14.31 7.05
N ASP A 39 3.81 15.54 6.88
CA ASP A 39 2.57 16.00 7.51
C ASP A 39 1.33 15.33 6.90
N GLY A 40 1.41 14.93 5.62
CA GLY A 40 0.33 14.31 4.88
C GLY A 40 0.78 13.43 3.73
N VAL A 41 -0.09 12.53 3.29
CA VAL A 41 0.07 11.73 2.08
C VAL A 41 -1.25 11.77 1.30
N THR A 42 -1.17 12.02 0.01
CA THR A 42 -2.33 11.99 -0.90
C THR A 42 -2.13 10.94 -1.96
N VAL A 43 -3.12 10.07 -2.14
CA VAL A 43 -3.17 9.06 -3.21
C VAL A 43 -4.46 9.19 -4.00
N ARG A 44 -4.37 9.14 -5.34
CA ARG A 44 -5.49 9.02 -6.26
C ARG A 44 -5.34 7.77 -7.09
N ALA A 45 -6.40 6.99 -7.20
CA ALA A 45 -6.39 5.74 -7.94
C ALA A 45 -7.75 5.40 -8.54
N ALA A 46 -7.72 4.66 -9.66
CA ALA A 46 -8.84 3.84 -10.07
C ALA A 46 -8.84 2.57 -9.22
N VAL A 47 -9.95 2.31 -8.54
CA VAL A 47 -10.15 1.18 -7.63
C VAL A 47 -11.19 0.24 -8.23
N ASN A 48 -10.74 -0.93 -8.64
CA ASN A 48 -11.58 -2.04 -9.07
C ASN A 48 -11.88 -2.93 -7.87
N SER A 49 -13.14 -3.12 -7.51
CA SER A 49 -13.52 -3.91 -6.34
C SER A 49 -14.50 -5.01 -6.70
N THR A 50 -14.32 -6.17 -6.08
CA THR A 50 -15.25 -7.31 -6.13
C THR A 50 -15.96 -7.52 -4.79
N ALA A 51 -15.86 -6.54 -3.86
CA ALA A 51 -16.53 -6.59 -2.58
C ALA A 51 -18.03 -6.78 -2.75
N GLY A 52 -18.60 -7.73 -1.98
CA GLY A 52 -20.03 -8.07 -2.11
C GLY A 52 -20.36 -8.97 -3.31
N GLY A 53 -19.37 -9.45 -4.08
CA GLY A 53 -19.55 -10.36 -5.21
C GLY A 53 -19.95 -9.68 -6.52
N GLU A 54 -19.99 -8.35 -6.56
CA GLU A 54 -20.23 -7.56 -7.77
C GLU A 54 -18.97 -6.75 -8.12
N TYR A 55 -18.62 -6.73 -9.40
CA TYR A 55 -17.55 -5.88 -9.89
C TYR A 55 -17.99 -4.43 -9.97
N ALA A 56 -17.21 -3.53 -9.40
CA ALA A 56 -17.44 -2.10 -9.51
C ALA A 56 -16.10 -1.36 -9.62
N GLU A 57 -16.11 -0.28 -10.38
CA GLU A 57 -14.95 0.60 -10.59
C GLU A 57 -15.24 1.99 -10.04
N TYR A 58 -14.27 2.52 -9.29
CA TYR A 58 -14.34 3.85 -8.67
C TYR A 58 -13.06 4.61 -8.96
N GLU A 59 -13.16 5.93 -9.13
CA GLU A 59 -12.02 6.83 -9.00
C GLU A 59 -12.08 7.46 -7.61
N LEU A 60 -11.04 7.23 -6.81
CA LEU A 60 -10.97 7.68 -5.43
C LEU A 60 -9.73 8.54 -5.21
N GLU A 61 -9.87 9.51 -4.30
CA GLU A 61 -8.77 10.24 -3.70
C GLU A 61 -8.79 9.96 -2.20
N CYS A 62 -7.64 9.61 -1.65
CA CYS A 62 -7.45 9.43 -0.21
C CYS A 62 -6.34 10.33 0.28
N THR A 63 -6.59 11.04 1.37
CA THR A 63 -5.60 11.84 2.09
C THR A 63 -5.40 11.26 3.49
N ARG A 64 -4.15 11.12 3.91
CA ARG A 64 -3.80 10.81 5.30
C ARG A 64 -3.22 12.07 5.95
N SER A 65 -3.72 12.44 7.12
CA SER A 65 -3.17 13.51 7.93
C SER A 65 -3.44 13.23 9.41
N GLY A 66 -2.41 13.29 10.25
CA GLY A 66 -2.54 13.14 11.70
C GLY A 66 -3.16 11.82 12.17
N GLY A 67 -3.08 10.73 11.37
CA GLY A 67 -3.64 9.41 11.69
C GLY A 67 -5.09 9.21 11.26
N GLU A 68 -5.72 10.21 10.64
CA GLU A 68 -7.03 10.11 9.99
C GLU A 68 -6.88 9.95 8.48
N TYR A 69 -7.80 9.22 7.86
CA TYR A 69 -7.89 9.04 6.42
C TYR A 69 -9.16 9.69 5.90
N GLY A 70 -9.01 10.68 5.01
CA GLY A 70 -10.11 11.28 4.27
C GLY A 70 -10.21 10.67 2.88
N VAL A 71 -11.35 10.10 2.51
CA VAL A 71 -11.60 9.53 1.18
C VAL A 71 -12.67 10.32 0.48
N THR A 72 -12.46 10.62 -0.79
CA THR A 72 -13.44 11.26 -1.66
C THR A 72 -13.66 10.40 -2.91
N VAL A 73 -14.91 10.10 -3.22
CA VAL A 73 -15.31 9.43 -4.46
C VAL A 73 -15.38 10.47 -5.57
N LEU A 74 -14.58 10.29 -6.63
CA LEU A 74 -14.51 11.18 -7.79
C LEU A 74 -15.37 10.66 -8.95
N ALA A 75 -15.44 9.33 -9.12
CA ALA A 75 -16.24 8.64 -10.11
C ALA A 75 -16.72 7.28 -9.54
N PRO A 76 -17.84 6.72 -10.08
CA PRO A 76 -18.70 7.25 -11.14
C PRO A 76 -19.60 8.42 -10.68
N ALA A 77 -20.20 9.11 -11.64
CA ALA A 77 -20.97 10.35 -11.39
C ALA A 77 -22.14 10.17 -10.40
N GLU A 78 -22.70 8.97 -10.31
CA GLU A 78 -23.83 8.63 -9.43
C GLU A 78 -23.49 8.71 -7.94
N VAL A 79 -22.21 8.53 -7.60
CA VAL A 79 -21.68 8.56 -6.23
C VAL A 79 -20.56 9.57 -6.04
N ALA A 80 -20.24 10.35 -7.07
CA ALA A 80 -19.23 11.38 -6.98
C ALA A 80 -19.60 12.42 -5.90
N GLY A 81 -18.62 12.82 -5.10
CA GLY A 81 -18.82 13.74 -3.98
C GLY A 81 -19.19 13.04 -2.66
N VAL A 82 -19.36 11.71 -2.65
CA VAL A 82 -19.36 10.95 -1.38
C VAL A 82 -17.99 11.09 -0.74
N THR A 83 -17.96 11.40 0.54
CA THR A 83 -16.74 11.48 1.35
C THR A 83 -16.80 10.50 2.49
N ALA A 84 -15.63 10.02 2.93
CA ALA A 84 -15.51 9.27 4.16
C ALA A 84 -14.34 9.81 4.97
N THR A 85 -14.49 9.86 6.29
CA THR A 85 -13.39 10.04 7.22
C THR A 85 -13.30 8.76 8.04
N LEU A 86 -12.13 8.16 8.06
CA LEU A 86 -11.89 6.87 8.73
C LEU A 86 -10.76 7.01 9.74
N ASP A 87 -10.92 6.28 10.84
CA ASP A 87 -9.90 6.05 11.85
C ASP A 87 -9.81 4.54 12.16
N LEU A 88 -9.16 4.17 13.27
CA LEU A 88 -9.00 2.77 13.68
C LEU A 88 -10.31 2.09 14.12
N ASP A 89 -11.30 2.87 14.58
CA ASP A 89 -12.52 2.36 15.21
C ASP A 89 -13.73 2.36 14.26
N GLY A 90 -13.63 3.09 13.13
CA GLY A 90 -14.72 3.21 12.18
C GLY A 90 -14.62 4.46 11.32
N GLY A 91 -15.75 5.08 11.02
CA GLY A 91 -15.72 6.28 10.21
C GLY A 91 -17.07 6.98 10.09
N THR A 92 -17.04 8.04 9.31
CA THR A 92 -18.22 8.82 8.94
C THR A 92 -18.27 8.95 7.43
N LEU A 93 -19.39 8.55 6.84
CA LEU A 93 -19.74 8.82 5.44
C LEU A 93 -20.48 10.15 5.35
N GLY A 94 -20.08 10.99 4.41
CA GLY A 94 -20.73 12.26 4.12
C GLY A 94 -21.21 12.33 2.66
N TYR A 95 -22.40 12.86 2.43
CA TYR A 95 -22.90 13.17 1.10
C TYR A 95 -24.00 14.24 1.18
N ASP A 96 -23.89 15.29 0.37
CA ASP A 96 -24.85 16.40 0.26
C ASP A 96 -25.32 16.97 1.61
N GLY A 97 -24.38 17.17 2.54
CA GLY A 97 -24.64 17.70 3.89
C GLY A 97 -25.24 16.68 4.88
N LEU A 98 -25.42 15.43 4.48
CA LEU A 98 -25.77 14.32 5.37
C LEU A 98 -24.49 13.64 5.86
N ALA A 99 -24.52 13.14 7.08
CA ALA A 99 -23.42 12.36 7.65
C ALA A 99 -23.96 11.10 8.35
N LEU A 100 -23.33 9.96 8.10
CA LEU A 100 -23.66 8.67 8.69
C LEU A 100 -22.42 8.04 9.28
N ALA A 101 -22.42 7.84 10.60
CA ALA A 101 -21.36 7.10 11.27
C ALA A 101 -21.52 5.59 11.04
N PHE A 102 -20.41 4.89 10.88
CA PHE A 102 -20.36 3.44 10.73
C PHE A 102 -19.17 2.86 11.52
N ALA A 103 -19.32 1.63 11.99
CA ALA A 103 -18.21 0.88 12.54
C ALA A 103 -17.26 0.43 11.40
N SER A 104 -16.01 0.16 11.74
CA SER A 104 -15.05 -0.36 10.74
C SER A 104 -15.65 -1.57 10.01
N PRO A 105 -15.71 -1.56 8.68
CA PRO A 105 -16.18 -2.71 7.94
C PRO A 105 -15.24 -3.89 8.18
N GLY A 106 -15.79 -5.09 8.36
CA GLY A 106 -15.02 -6.30 8.58
C GLY A 106 -14.42 -6.85 7.28
N GLY A 107 -13.73 -6.01 6.50
CA GLY A 107 -13.11 -6.41 5.24
C GLY A 107 -12.81 -5.23 4.32
N VAL A 108 -12.21 -5.53 3.17
CA VAL A 108 -11.88 -4.54 2.15
C VAL A 108 -13.15 -4.13 1.41
N THR A 109 -13.42 -2.84 1.40
CA THR A 109 -14.47 -2.20 0.61
C THR A 109 -13.86 -1.15 -0.31
N PRO A 110 -14.54 -0.66 -1.35
CA PRO A 110 -13.99 0.42 -2.18
C PRO A 110 -13.48 1.61 -1.37
N ILE A 111 -14.23 2.04 -0.35
CA ILE A 111 -13.88 3.18 0.51
C ILE A 111 -12.66 2.91 1.40
N THR A 112 -12.44 1.66 1.81
CA THR A 112 -11.32 1.30 2.69
C THR A 112 -10.07 0.87 1.94
N ALA A 113 -10.15 0.63 0.63
CA ALA A 113 -9.02 0.11 -0.16
C ALA A 113 -7.78 1.01 -0.10
N LEU A 114 -7.93 2.32 -0.34
CA LEU A 114 -6.80 3.27 -0.29
C LEU A 114 -6.31 3.55 1.14
N PRO A 115 -7.15 3.71 2.17
CA PRO A 115 -6.73 3.72 3.57
C PRO A 115 -5.93 2.48 3.98
N GLU A 116 -6.38 1.27 3.59
CA GLU A 116 -5.64 0.02 3.86
C GLU A 116 -4.30 -0.02 3.11
N LEU A 117 -4.26 0.47 1.86
CA LEU A 117 -3.00 0.60 1.12
C LEU A 117 -2.01 1.51 1.86
N LEU A 118 -2.41 2.71 2.25
CA LEU A 118 -1.52 3.63 2.96
C LEU A 118 -1.05 3.05 4.29
N ARG A 119 -1.94 2.42 5.06
CA ARG A 119 -1.59 1.75 6.32
C ARG A 119 -0.62 0.60 6.12
N ALA A 120 -0.82 -0.21 5.09
CA ALA A 120 0.06 -1.33 4.76
C ALA A 120 1.46 -0.85 4.35
N LEU A 121 1.55 0.18 3.52
CA LEU A 121 2.82 0.81 3.16
C LEU A 121 3.58 1.33 4.38
N GLU A 122 2.88 1.91 5.36
CA GLU A 122 3.50 2.45 6.57
C GLU A 122 4.04 1.37 7.52
N SER A 123 3.33 0.26 7.70
CA SER A 123 3.61 -0.60 8.85
C SER A 123 3.46 -2.12 8.63
N ALA A 124 2.95 -2.59 7.49
CA ALA A 124 2.77 -4.02 7.27
C ALA A 124 4.12 -4.75 7.09
N TYR A 125 4.16 -6.02 7.46
CA TYR A 125 5.35 -6.85 7.29
C TYR A 125 5.58 -7.16 5.80
N ALA A 126 6.77 -6.87 5.29
CA ALA A 126 7.20 -7.25 3.95
C ALA A 126 7.60 -8.73 3.95
N ALA A 127 6.75 -9.59 3.41
CA ALA A 127 6.98 -11.03 3.38
C ALA A 127 7.88 -11.47 2.23
N LEU A 128 7.78 -10.77 1.10
CA LEU A 128 8.54 -11.07 -0.12
C LEU A 128 8.69 -9.80 -0.96
N SER A 129 9.84 -9.66 -1.62
CA SER A 129 10.01 -8.68 -2.68
C SER A 129 10.72 -9.28 -3.88
N TRP A 130 10.38 -8.79 -5.08
CA TRP A 130 11.01 -9.23 -6.33
C TRP A 130 10.97 -8.11 -7.37
N THR A 131 11.73 -8.27 -8.45
CA THR A 131 11.76 -7.32 -9.57
C THR A 131 11.36 -8.01 -10.86
N GLU A 132 10.55 -7.34 -11.68
CA GLU A 132 10.19 -7.74 -13.04
C GLU A 132 10.43 -6.56 -13.98
N GLY A 133 11.49 -6.66 -14.80
CA GLY A 133 11.92 -5.54 -15.63
C GLY A 133 12.42 -4.36 -14.80
N GLU A 134 11.74 -3.23 -14.90
CA GLU A 134 12.04 -2.00 -14.15
C GLU A 134 11.12 -1.82 -12.92
N SER A 135 10.13 -2.69 -12.75
CA SER A 135 9.19 -2.63 -11.64
C SER A 135 9.68 -3.47 -10.47
N THR A 136 9.44 -2.96 -9.27
CA THR A 136 9.71 -3.65 -8.01
C THR A 136 8.39 -3.98 -7.33
N PHE A 137 8.20 -5.24 -6.98
CA PHE A 137 7.01 -5.72 -6.28
C PHE A 137 7.33 -6.07 -4.84
N VAL A 138 6.41 -5.74 -3.94
CA VAL A 138 6.50 -6.09 -2.52
C VAL A 138 5.18 -6.73 -2.10
N SER A 139 5.27 -7.92 -1.48
CA SER A 139 4.12 -8.58 -0.85
C SER A 139 4.12 -8.23 0.64
N LEU A 140 3.00 -7.68 1.10
CA LEU A 140 2.80 -7.21 2.46
C LEU A 140 1.77 -8.09 3.18
N GLU A 141 2.08 -8.52 4.39
CA GLU A 141 1.13 -9.17 5.30
C GLU A 141 0.51 -8.10 6.21
N VAL A 142 -0.77 -7.77 5.95
CA VAL A 142 -1.49 -6.71 6.68
C VAL A 142 -2.17 -7.28 7.92
N THR A 143 -2.89 -8.40 7.75
CA THR A 143 -3.49 -9.21 8.82
C THR A 143 -3.41 -10.70 8.46
N ASP A 144 -3.88 -11.59 9.34
CA ASP A 144 -3.94 -13.03 9.06
C ASP A 144 -4.77 -13.38 7.81
N SER A 145 -5.74 -12.52 7.44
CA SER A 145 -6.63 -12.73 6.30
C SER A 145 -6.41 -11.74 5.15
N LEU A 146 -5.67 -10.64 5.36
CA LEU A 146 -5.43 -9.63 4.35
C LEU A 146 -3.96 -9.56 3.97
N THR A 147 -3.68 -9.83 2.72
CA THR A 147 -2.37 -9.62 2.09
C THR A 147 -2.47 -8.60 0.96
N MET A 148 -1.37 -7.95 0.64
CA MET A 148 -1.32 -6.93 -0.39
C MET A 148 -0.06 -7.11 -1.22
N THR A 149 -0.19 -6.99 -2.54
CA THR A 149 0.96 -6.87 -3.44
C THR A 149 1.00 -5.45 -3.96
N VAL A 150 2.13 -4.79 -3.81
CA VAL A 150 2.34 -3.42 -4.30
C VAL A 150 3.44 -3.41 -5.34
N GLU A 151 3.20 -2.74 -6.46
CA GLU A 151 4.22 -2.39 -7.45
C GLU A 151 4.73 -0.98 -7.14
N LEU A 152 6.05 -0.88 -6.99
CA LEU A 152 6.77 0.38 -6.87
C LEU A 152 7.39 0.73 -8.21
N GLY A 153 7.18 1.95 -8.66
CA GLY A 153 7.81 2.51 -9.85
C GLY A 153 9.31 2.77 -9.67
N GLY A 154 9.96 3.24 -10.73
CA GLY A 154 11.40 3.51 -10.71
C GLY A 154 11.84 4.63 -9.77
N ASP A 155 10.91 5.44 -9.28
CA ASP A 155 11.11 6.50 -8.26
C ASP A 155 10.75 6.04 -6.84
N GLY A 156 10.40 4.76 -6.65
CA GLY A 156 9.98 4.19 -5.38
C GLY A 156 8.53 4.47 -5.00
N SER A 157 7.78 5.26 -5.78
CA SER A 157 6.37 5.53 -5.52
C SER A 157 5.49 4.34 -5.91
N PRO A 158 4.41 4.03 -5.17
CA PRO A 158 3.48 2.99 -5.56
C PRO A 158 2.71 3.40 -6.83
N VAL A 159 2.64 2.47 -7.80
CA VAL A 159 1.92 2.67 -9.08
C VAL A 159 0.76 1.72 -9.24
N TRP A 160 0.76 0.59 -8.53
CA TRP A 160 -0.32 -0.39 -8.54
C TRP A 160 -0.35 -1.17 -7.22
N ALA A 161 -1.53 -1.63 -6.82
CA ALA A 161 -1.70 -2.53 -5.69
C ALA A 161 -2.87 -3.49 -5.89
N GLU A 162 -2.72 -4.72 -5.36
CA GLU A 162 -3.78 -5.72 -5.25
C GLU A 162 -3.95 -6.14 -3.79
N LEU A 163 -5.19 -6.09 -3.31
CA LEU A 163 -5.60 -6.50 -1.98
C LEU A 163 -6.30 -7.85 -2.07
N LEU A 164 -5.76 -8.85 -1.36
CA LEU A 164 -6.32 -10.20 -1.32
C LEU A 164 -6.85 -10.48 0.09
N GLU A 165 -8.13 -10.78 0.18
CA GLU A 165 -8.79 -11.19 1.42
C GLU A 165 -9.05 -12.70 1.38
N ASP A 166 -8.55 -13.44 2.36
CA ASP A 166 -8.56 -14.91 2.39
C ASP A 166 -8.01 -15.56 1.10
N GLY A 167 -7.02 -14.90 0.46
CA GLY A 167 -6.38 -15.34 -0.78
C GLY A 167 -7.19 -15.07 -2.05
N ALA A 168 -8.32 -14.36 -1.98
CA ALA A 168 -9.11 -13.91 -3.13
C ALA A 168 -8.94 -12.41 -3.34
N ALA A 169 -8.77 -11.98 -4.59
CA ALA A 169 -8.67 -10.56 -4.92
C ALA A 169 -9.99 -9.85 -4.56
N SER A 170 -9.92 -8.86 -3.66
CA SER A 170 -11.04 -8.05 -3.22
C SER A 170 -11.01 -6.64 -3.79
N ALA A 171 -9.81 -6.10 -4.04
CA ALA A 171 -9.63 -4.81 -4.71
C ALA A 171 -8.31 -4.76 -5.48
N GLN A 172 -8.29 -3.99 -6.58
CA GLN A 172 -7.09 -3.60 -7.31
C GLN A 172 -7.10 -2.08 -7.46
N CYS A 173 -5.94 -1.46 -7.27
CA CYS A 173 -5.75 -0.02 -7.33
C CYS A 173 -4.73 0.32 -8.41
N GLU A 174 -5.14 1.05 -9.45
CA GLU A 174 -4.24 1.67 -10.42
C GLU A 174 -3.97 3.10 -9.97
N ILE A 175 -2.77 3.37 -9.47
CA ILE A 175 -2.42 4.63 -8.81
C ILE A 175 -1.98 5.64 -9.88
N SER A 176 -2.73 6.73 -9.99
CA SER A 176 -2.47 7.81 -10.93
C SER A 176 -1.70 8.98 -10.30
N GLN A 177 -1.75 9.11 -8.97
CA GLN A 177 -1.02 10.13 -8.21
C GLN A 177 -0.69 9.59 -6.84
N PHE A 178 0.56 9.82 -6.41
CA PHE A 178 1.02 9.60 -5.05
C PHE A 178 1.90 10.81 -4.66
N THR A 179 1.56 11.47 -3.56
CA THR A 179 2.23 12.70 -3.13
C THR A 179 2.46 12.65 -1.63
N ILE A 180 3.66 12.98 -1.22
CA ILE A 180 4.09 13.09 0.19
C ILE A 180 4.33 14.59 0.45
N ASP A 181 3.63 15.20 1.44
CA ASP A 181 3.62 16.65 1.71
C ASP A 181 4.44 17.01 2.98
#